data_d503fff904bc3edf578eed8758e5a564
#
_entry.id   d503fff904bc3edf578eed8758e5a564
#
_cell.length_a   1.000
_cell.length_b   1.000
_cell.length_c   1.000
_cell.angle_alpha   90.00
_cell.angle_beta   90.00
_cell.angle_gamma   90.00
#
_symmetry.space_group_name_H-M   'P 1'
#
loop_
_entity.id
_entity.type
_entity.pdbx_description
1 polymer ?
#
loop_
_entity_poly.entity_id
_entity_poly.type
_entity_poly.pdbx_seq_one_letter_code
_entity_poly.pdbx_strand_id
1 'polypeptide(L)'
;MTIDQLTAYGADTKKALTRCMNMPDLYLRLVGMMAQDAHLAKLRTALDARDINTAFEEAHALKGVLANLELTPVLTPVSEITELLRPRGGVLPALTPEDEQDILTRLLPEAERAMAGLLALING
;
A
#
# COMPACT_ATOMS: atom_id res chain seq x y z
N MET A 1 -3.42 18.22 7.11
CA MET A 1 -4.24 16.99 6.89
C MET A 1 -5.23 16.84 8.02
N THR A 2 -6.47 16.53 7.70
CA THR A 2 -7.56 16.37 8.66
C THR A 2 -8.22 15.01 8.49
N ILE A 3 -8.97 14.56 9.51
CA ILE A 3 -9.75 13.33 9.42
C ILE A 3 -10.74 13.40 8.26
N ASP A 4 -11.42 14.53 8.07
CA ASP A 4 -12.38 14.71 6.98
C ASP A 4 -11.72 14.59 5.61
N GLN A 5 -10.51 15.10 5.45
CA GLN A 5 -9.75 14.95 4.21
C GLN A 5 -9.40 13.50 3.94
N LEU A 6 -9.03 12.74 4.97
CA LEU A 6 -8.74 11.31 4.83
C LEU A 6 -10.00 10.51 4.52
N THR A 7 -11.13 10.86 5.10
CA THR A 7 -12.41 10.25 4.79
C THR A 7 -12.78 10.49 3.31
N ALA A 8 -12.65 11.72 2.85
CA ALA A 8 -12.91 12.07 1.44
C ALA A 8 -11.93 11.38 0.49
N TYR A 9 -10.68 11.18 0.91
CA TYR A 9 -9.68 10.42 0.15
C TYR A 9 -10.06 8.96 -0.04
N GLY A 10 -10.81 8.38 0.89
CA GLY A 10 -11.26 6.99 0.83
C GLY A 10 -10.76 6.10 1.95
N ALA A 11 -10.05 6.65 2.93
CA ALA A 11 -9.64 5.88 4.11
C ALA A 11 -10.86 5.54 4.97
N ASP A 12 -10.85 4.35 5.60
CA ASP A 12 -11.87 3.98 6.58
C ASP A 12 -11.49 4.58 7.94
N THR A 13 -11.74 5.88 8.08
CA THR A 13 -11.32 6.63 9.26
C THR A 13 -12.02 6.18 10.53
N LYS A 14 -13.23 5.67 10.43
CA LYS A 14 -13.97 5.16 11.57
C LYS A 14 -13.28 3.95 12.20
N LYS A 15 -12.91 2.96 11.37
CA LYS A 15 -12.16 1.79 11.83
C LYS A 15 -10.77 2.17 12.34
N ALA A 16 -10.09 3.06 11.64
CA ALA A 16 -8.77 3.51 12.02
C ALA A 16 -8.77 4.20 13.38
N LEU A 17 -9.74 5.08 13.62
CA LEU A 17 -9.85 5.76 14.90
C LEU A 17 -10.13 4.78 16.05
N THR A 18 -10.92 3.74 15.81
CA THR A 18 -11.15 2.69 16.81
C THR A 18 -9.83 2.01 17.20
N ARG A 19 -8.98 1.69 16.21
CA ARG A 19 -7.66 1.11 16.48
C ARG A 19 -6.72 2.06 17.21
N CYS A 20 -6.88 3.36 17.02
CA CYS A 20 -6.09 4.41 17.68
C CYS A 20 -6.75 4.90 18.98
N MET A 21 -7.59 4.10 19.60
CA MET A 21 -8.28 4.42 20.87
C MET A 21 -9.06 5.74 20.81
N ASN A 22 -9.64 6.03 19.63
CA ASN A 22 -10.37 7.27 19.34
C ASN A 22 -9.52 8.53 19.58
N MET A 23 -8.21 8.45 19.24
CA MET A 23 -7.26 9.56 19.35
C MET A 23 -6.91 10.06 17.93
N PRO A 24 -7.62 11.11 17.43
CA PRO A 24 -7.38 11.60 16.07
C PRO A 24 -5.94 12.05 15.83
N ASP A 25 -5.32 12.71 16.79
CA ASP A 25 -3.95 13.18 16.65
C ASP A 25 -2.96 12.04 16.49
N LEU A 26 -3.19 10.92 17.19
CA LEU A 26 -2.36 9.73 17.03
C LEU A 26 -2.49 9.17 15.63
N TYR A 27 -3.72 9.02 15.13
CA TYR A 27 -3.95 8.51 13.78
C TYR A 27 -3.30 9.40 12.73
N LEU A 28 -3.50 10.72 12.81
CA LEU A 28 -2.90 11.67 11.86
C LEU A 28 -1.38 11.62 11.87
N ARG A 29 -0.77 11.43 13.04
CA ARG A 29 0.68 11.27 13.16
C ARG A 29 1.16 10.00 12.46
N LEU A 30 0.46 8.89 12.68
CA LEU A 30 0.82 7.60 12.05
C LEU A 30 0.65 7.67 10.54
N VAL A 31 -0.42 8.27 10.03
CA VAL A 31 -0.61 8.48 8.59
C VAL A 31 0.50 9.36 8.03
N GLY A 32 0.87 10.42 8.76
CA GLY A 32 1.95 11.33 8.35
C GLY A 32 3.28 10.62 8.15
N MET A 33 3.54 9.54 8.88
CA MET A 33 4.76 8.74 8.72
C MET A 33 4.86 8.06 7.35
N MET A 34 3.77 7.95 6.60
CA MET A 34 3.80 7.40 5.25
C MET A 34 4.68 8.25 4.31
N ALA A 35 4.93 9.50 4.63
CA ALA A 35 5.83 10.35 3.85
C ALA A 35 7.27 9.82 3.81
N GLN A 36 7.69 9.04 4.82
CA GLN A 36 9.01 8.42 4.89
C GLN A 36 8.98 6.93 4.54
N ASP A 37 7.83 6.36 4.23
CA ASP A 37 7.72 4.93 3.89
C ASP A 37 8.29 4.69 2.49
N ALA A 38 9.22 3.74 2.38
CA ALA A 38 9.91 3.44 1.14
C ALA A 38 9.45 2.12 0.49
N HIS A 39 8.47 1.42 1.08
CA HIS A 39 8.09 0.08 0.60
C HIS A 39 7.56 0.09 -0.83
N LEU A 40 6.76 1.10 -1.21
CA LEU A 40 6.21 1.15 -2.56
C LEU A 40 7.30 1.38 -3.62
N ALA A 41 8.26 2.27 -3.33
CA ALA A 41 9.39 2.51 -4.21
C ALA A 41 10.27 1.26 -4.35
N LYS A 42 10.51 0.56 -3.25
CA LYS A 42 11.27 -0.69 -3.25
C LYS A 42 10.54 -1.80 -3.99
N LEU A 43 9.21 -1.84 -3.88
CA LEU A 43 8.39 -2.78 -4.65
C LEU A 43 8.56 -2.55 -6.15
N ARG A 44 8.49 -1.31 -6.60
CA ARG A 44 8.69 -0.98 -8.01
C ARG A 44 10.09 -1.41 -8.48
N THR A 45 11.13 -1.08 -7.72
CA THR A 45 12.50 -1.45 -8.05
C THR A 45 12.65 -2.97 -8.18
N ALA A 46 12.08 -3.72 -7.25
CA ALA A 46 12.14 -5.18 -7.26
C ALA A 46 11.41 -5.77 -8.46
N LEU A 47 10.23 -5.24 -8.80
CA LEU A 47 9.48 -5.68 -9.97
C LEU A 47 10.22 -5.38 -11.27
N ASP A 48 10.82 -4.21 -11.39
CA ASP A 48 11.60 -3.83 -12.56
C ASP A 48 12.84 -4.72 -12.73
N ALA A 49 13.42 -5.17 -11.61
CA ALA A 49 14.55 -6.11 -11.60
C ALA A 49 14.10 -7.58 -11.69
N ARG A 50 12.81 -7.85 -11.72
CA ARG A 50 12.23 -9.20 -11.68
C ARG A 50 12.65 -10.01 -10.44
N ASP A 51 12.96 -9.34 -9.37
CA ASP A 51 13.25 -9.93 -8.07
C ASP A 51 11.94 -10.18 -7.33
N ILE A 52 11.31 -11.32 -7.64
CA ILE A 52 9.95 -11.65 -7.14
C ILE A 52 9.95 -11.82 -5.62
N ASN A 53 11.00 -12.40 -5.06
CA ASN A 53 11.08 -12.60 -3.62
C ASN A 53 11.08 -11.26 -2.86
N THR A 54 11.93 -10.33 -3.26
CA THR A 54 11.97 -9.00 -2.66
C THR A 54 10.67 -8.24 -2.91
N ALA A 55 10.11 -8.33 -4.12
CA ALA A 55 8.83 -7.71 -4.46
C ALA A 55 7.72 -8.19 -3.52
N PHE A 56 7.64 -9.50 -3.27
CA PHE A 56 6.65 -10.04 -2.32
C PHE A 56 6.86 -9.49 -0.91
N GLU A 57 8.09 -9.49 -0.42
CA GLU A 57 8.41 -9.01 0.93
C GLU A 57 8.02 -7.54 1.10
N GLU A 58 8.32 -6.68 0.12
CA GLU A 58 7.97 -5.27 0.18
C GLU A 58 6.46 -5.04 0.09
N ALA A 59 5.78 -5.75 -0.80
CA ALA A 59 4.32 -5.65 -0.92
C ALA A 59 3.63 -6.13 0.36
N HIS A 60 4.09 -7.24 0.94
CA HIS A 60 3.52 -7.80 2.15
C HIS A 60 3.68 -6.85 3.35
N ALA A 61 4.87 -6.26 3.52
CA ALA A 61 5.13 -5.28 4.58
C ALA A 61 4.26 -4.04 4.41
N LEU A 62 4.17 -3.52 3.19
CA LEU A 62 3.35 -2.34 2.89
C LEU A 62 1.87 -2.62 3.15
N LYS A 63 1.37 -3.78 2.73
CA LYS A 63 -0.01 -4.20 2.99
C LYS A 63 -0.33 -4.15 4.48
N GLY A 64 0.57 -4.63 5.34
CA GLY A 64 0.37 -4.59 6.79
C GLY A 64 0.23 -3.18 7.33
N VAL A 65 1.09 -2.27 6.92
CA VAL A 65 1.04 -0.86 7.33
C VAL A 65 -0.26 -0.20 6.87
N LEU A 66 -0.60 -0.38 5.60
CA LEU A 66 -1.80 0.22 5.00
C LEU A 66 -3.08 -0.31 5.64
N ALA A 67 -3.13 -1.59 5.98
CA ALA A 67 -4.27 -2.20 6.63
C ALA A 67 -4.48 -1.64 8.05
N ASN A 68 -3.39 -1.47 8.80
CA ASN A 68 -3.46 -0.89 10.14
C ASN A 68 -3.97 0.54 10.12
N LEU A 69 -3.66 1.31 9.09
CA LEU A 69 -4.07 2.70 8.94
C LEU A 69 -5.35 2.87 8.13
N GLU A 70 -5.92 1.76 7.63
CA GLU A 70 -7.15 1.75 6.82
C GLU A 70 -7.04 2.68 5.59
N LEU A 71 -5.89 2.68 4.93
CA LEU A 71 -5.63 3.51 3.75
C LEU A 71 -6.08 2.75 2.49
N THR A 72 -7.36 2.53 2.37
CA THR A 72 -8.01 1.68 1.37
C THR A 72 -7.60 1.97 -0.08
N PRO A 73 -7.48 3.24 -0.54
CA PRO A 73 -7.11 3.49 -1.94
C PRO A 73 -5.75 2.90 -2.35
N VAL A 74 -4.78 2.86 -1.45
CA VAL A 74 -3.48 2.21 -1.71
C VAL A 74 -3.54 0.73 -1.34
N LEU A 75 -4.24 0.41 -0.26
CA LEU A 75 -4.33 -0.96 0.26
C LEU A 75 -4.91 -1.93 -0.76
N THR A 76 -5.96 -1.54 -1.47
CA THR A 76 -6.65 -2.43 -2.41
C THR A 76 -5.72 -2.95 -3.51
N PRO A 77 -5.04 -2.09 -4.30
CA PRO A 77 -4.13 -2.60 -5.32
C PRO A 77 -2.91 -3.30 -4.74
N VAL A 78 -2.36 -2.85 -3.61
CA VAL A 78 -1.21 -3.50 -2.97
C VAL A 78 -1.58 -4.89 -2.46
N SER A 79 -2.80 -5.08 -1.95
CA SER A 79 -3.28 -6.40 -1.53
C SER A 79 -3.34 -7.38 -2.70
N GLU A 80 -3.85 -6.94 -3.86
CA GLU A 80 -3.90 -7.78 -5.06
C GLU A 80 -2.50 -8.14 -5.55
N ILE A 81 -1.57 -7.18 -5.56
CA ILE A 81 -0.17 -7.43 -5.92
C ILE A 81 0.44 -8.47 -4.99
N THR A 82 0.21 -8.32 -3.68
CA THR A 82 0.74 -9.24 -2.67
C THR A 82 0.28 -10.67 -2.93
N GLU A 83 -1.01 -10.86 -3.23
CA GLU A 83 -1.55 -12.19 -3.48
C GLU A 83 -1.00 -12.82 -4.77
N LEU A 84 -0.81 -12.01 -5.82
CA LEU A 84 -0.21 -12.51 -7.07
C LEU A 84 1.25 -12.92 -6.90
N LEU A 85 1.99 -12.27 -5.99
CA LEU A 85 3.40 -12.55 -5.72
C LEU A 85 3.60 -13.62 -4.64
N ARG A 86 2.55 -14.04 -3.94
CA ARG A 86 2.66 -14.94 -2.78
C ARG A 86 3.25 -16.29 -3.15
N PRO A 87 4.27 -16.77 -2.41
CA PRO A 87 4.81 -18.13 -2.63
C PRO A 87 3.74 -19.20 -2.38
N ARG A 88 3.75 -20.22 -3.22
CA ARG A 88 2.83 -21.37 -3.11
C ARG A 88 3.64 -22.64 -2.86
N GLY A 89 3.30 -23.38 -1.80
CA GLY A 89 4.00 -24.61 -1.46
C GLY A 89 5.47 -24.41 -1.11
N GLY A 90 5.83 -23.24 -0.56
CA GLY A 90 7.22 -22.94 -0.21
C GLY A 90 8.10 -22.50 -1.37
N VAL A 91 7.55 -22.42 -2.58
CA VAL A 91 8.26 -22.01 -3.78
C VAL A 91 7.61 -20.73 -4.32
N LEU A 92 8.43 -19.78 -4.76
CA LEU A 92 7.92 -18.56 -5.39
C LEU A 92 7.13 -18.93 -6.64
N PRO A 93 5.93 -18.33 -6.85
CA PRO A 93 5.19 -18.58 -8.07
C PRO A 93 5.98 -18.02 -9.25
N ALA A 94 5.97 -18.77 -10.35
CA ALA A 94 6.33 -18.18 -11.62
C ALA A 94 5.17 -17.25 -12.00
N LEU A 95 5.42 -15.95 -12.08
CA LEU A 95 4.42 -15.01 -12.55
C LEU A 95 4.05 -15.35 -13.99
N THR A 96 2.77 -15.48 -14.27
CA THR A 96 2.33 -15.58 -15.66
C THR A 96 2.56 -14.23 -16.35
N PRO A 97 2.76 -14.22 -17.70
CA PRO A 97 2.86 -12.94 -18.42
C PRO A 97 1.64 -12.03 -18.19
N GLU A 98 0.45 -12.60 -18.06
CA GLU A 98 -0.78 -11.85 -17.79
C GLU A 98 -0.74 -11.18 -16.41
N ASP A 99 -0.31 -11.92 -15.38
CA ASP A 99 -0.20 -11.38 -14.01
C ASP A 99 0.85 -10.28 -13.93
N GLU A 100 2.02 -10.51 -14.55
CA GLU A 100 3.09 -9.52 -14.60
C GLU A 100 2.61 -8.23 -15.29
N GLN A 101 1.92 -8.37 -16.42
CA GLN A 101 1.40 -7.23 -17.14
C GLN A 101 0.33 -6.50 -16.32
N ASP A 102 -0.57 -7.21 -15.66
CA ASP A 102 -1.61 -6.61 -14.81
C ASP A 102 -1.00 -5.82 -13.65
N ILE A 103 0.03 -6.35 -13.02
CA ILE A 103 0.75 -5.64 -11.97
C ILE A 103 1.37 -4.35 -12.52
N LEU A 104 2.12 -4.45 -13.61
CA LEU A 104 2.92 -3.32 -14.12
C LEU A 104 2.09 -2.24 -14.81
N THR A 105 0.95 -2.59 -15.42
CA THR A 105 0.15 -1.64 -16.19
C THR A 105 -1.09 -1.13 -15.46
N ARG A 106 -1.58 -1.85 -14.46
CA ARG A 106 -2.80 -1.50 -13.74
C ARG A 106 -2.57 -1.34 -12.25
N LEU A 107 -2.18 -2.41 -11.55
CA LEU A 107 -2.16 -2.43 -10.08
C LEU A 107 -1.10 -1.51 -9.48
N LEU A 108 0.14 -1.58 -9.97
CA LEU A 108 1.22 -0.75 -9.44
C LEU A 108 1.01 0.73 -9.76
N PRO A 109 0.66 1.12 -11.00
CA PRO A 109 0.32 2.52 -11.27
C PRO A 109 -0.86 3.04 -10.43
N GLU A 110 -1.87 2.21 -10.18
CA GLU A 110 -3.01 2.55 -9.33
C GLU A 110 -2.55 2.83 -7.88
N ALA A 111 -1.73 1.94 -7.33
CA ALA A 111 -1.16 2.12 -6.00
C ALA A 111 -0.30 3.39 -5.93
N GLU A 112 0.51 3.64 -6.95
CA GLU A 112 1.37 4.84 -7.01
C GLU A 112 0.56 6.12 -7.07
N ARG A 113 -0.51 6.15 -7.87
CA ARG A 113 -1.41 7.33 -7.92
C ARG A 113 -2.11 7.56 -6.59
N ALA A 114 -2.60 6.49 -5.97
CA ALA A 114 -3.26 6.60 -4.67
C ALA A 114 -2.29 7.08 -3.58
N MET A 115 -1.05 6.59 -3.60
CA MET A 115 -0.02 7.04 -2.68
C MET A 115 0.33 8.52 -2.91
N ALA A 116 0.43 8.94 -4.16
CA ALA A 116 0.69 10.35 -4.48
C ALA A 116 -0.43 11.26 -3.95
N GLY A 117 -1.67 10.81 -4.07
CA GLY A 117 -2.82 11.54 -3.51
C GLY A 117 -2.73 11.66 -1.98
N LEU A 118 -2.34 10.60 -1.30
CA LEU A 118 -2.14 10.61 0.14
C LEU A 118 -1.01 11.57 0.54
N LEU A 119 0.13 11.49 -0.15
CA LEU A 119 1.28 12.36 0.13
C LEU A 119 0.94 13.84 -0.08
N ALA A 120 0.10 14.14 -1.06
CA ALA A 120 -0.39 15.51 -1.27
C ALA A 120 -1.18 16.02 -0.05
N LEU A 121 -1.99 15.17 0.58
CA LEU A 121 -2.70 15.53 1.81
C LEU A 121 -1.74 15.73 2.98
N ILE A 122 -0.74 14.86 3.12
CA ILE A 122 0.24 14.94 4.19
C ILE A 122 1.06 16.24 4.08
N ASN A 123 1.47 16.61 2.86
CA ASN A 123 2.35 17.74 2.60
C ASN A 123 1.59 19.05 2.37
N GLY A 124 0.29 18.95 2.18
CA GLY A 124 -0.59 20.12 1.97
C GLY A 124 -1.09 20.73 3.28
#